data_fc74dde46e95106769005cc437da64fb
#
_entry.id   fc74dde46e95106769005cc437da64fb
#
_cell.length_a   1.000
_cell.length_b   1.000
_cell.length_c   1.000
_cell.angle_alpha   90.00
_cell.angle_beta   90.00
_cell.angle_gamma   90.00
#
_symmetry.space_group_name_H-M   'P 1'
#
loop_
_entity.id
_entity.type
_entity.pdbx_description
1 polymer ?
#
loop_
_entity_poly.entity_id
_entity_poly.type
_entity_poly.pdbx_seq_one_letter_code
_entity_poly.pdbx_strand_id
1 'polypeptide(L)'
;MTRPAVIQPGTADTYAHQALALIAQHRLLTSTQLHQMLMPHTPPRKIHKVLAPLRAEGLIAHTALGVRSGLKAHFLTAAGAQVAADWPELRGRAATVIASPTAASMRAAHTLAGVRAHLAFLTEARERGDEYQPLDWMPEVTHRLPDTGGQDRLTADAVLHYTATQPRRLQYRAFVEIDRTTMSSERLARKLITYARFHDYTPQPAGRRGTAADQNAALSAWQRFYPRFPRILFILTGAPRATLTARITDLRRMAADHGLVTRLASHVPLGAAILEDLEEAGPSGPVWTPLAGTGERRGWTHL
;
A
#
# COMPACT_ATOMS: atom_id res chain seq x y z
N MET A 1 -14.67 -13.55 8.31
CA MET A 1 -13.86 -12.34 8.02
C MET A 1 -14.74 -11.13 8.26
N THR A 2 -14.50 -10.41 9.35
CA THR A 2 -15.30 -9.25 9.79
C THR A 2 -15.13 -8.10 8.80
N ARG A 3 -16.25 -7.54 8.37
CA ARG A 3 -16.34 -6.37 7.48
C ARG A 3 -15.59 -5.20 8.13
N PRO A 4 -14.74 -4.44 7.42
CA PRO A 4 -14.14 -3.25 7.99
C PRO A 4 -15.25 -2.27 8.40
N ALA A 5 -15.07 -1.63 9.54
CA ALA A 5 -16.00 -0.61 10.01
C ALA A 5 -16.12 0.49 8.95
N VAL A 6 -17.31 0.70 8.44
CA VAL A 6 -17.63 1.83 7.56
C VAL A 6 -17.44 3.10 8.36
N ILE A 7 -16.53 3.97 7.92
CA ILE A 7 -16.37 5.30 8.52
C ILE A 7 -17.66 6.08 8.28
N GLN A 8 -18.50 6.18 9.32
CA GLN A 8 -19.72 6.97 9.25
C GLN A 8 -19.43 8.45 9.50
N PRO A 9 -20.23 9.39 8.93
CA PRO A 9 -20.13 10.78 9.30
C PRO A 9 -20.39 10.91 10.80
N GLY A 10 -19.39 11.37 11.54
CA GLY A 10 -19.39 11.34 12.98
C GLY A 10 -19.34 12.74 13.63
N THR A 11 -19.47 12.74 14.93
CA THR A 11 -19.17 13.89 15.79
C THR A 11 -17.67 14.25 15.74
N ALA A 12 -17.26 15.37 16.32
CA ALA A 12 -15.84 15.78 16.37
C ALA A 12 -14.95 14.70 17.03
N ASP A 13 -15.45 14.00 18.04
CA ASP A 13 -14.74 12.93 18.73
C ASP A 13 -14.53 11.70 17.84
N THR A 14 -15.52 11.35 16.99
CA THR A 14 -15.41 10.29 16.00
C THR A 14 -14.33 10.60 14.97
N TYR A 15 -14.26 11.84 14.49
CA TYR A 15 -13.22 12.25 13.55
C TYR A 15 -11.82 12.29 14.19
N ALA A 16 -11.70 12.66 15.48
CA ALA A 16 -10.44 12.63 16.22
C ALA A 16 -9.91 11.19 16.35
N HIS A 17 -10.77 10.24 16.72
CA HIS A 17 -10.45 8.82 16.76
C HIS A 17 -10.00 8.30 15.38
N GLN A 18 -10.78 8.58 14.35
CA GLN A 18 -10.46 8.18 12.98
C GLN A 18 -9.14 8.79 12.48
N ALA A 19 -8.87 10.07 12.77
CA ALA A 19 -7.63 10.74 12.41
C ALA A 19 -6.43 10.06 13.09
N LEU A 20 -6.56 9.71 14.38
CA LEU A 20 -5.52 9.02 15.13
C LEU A 20 -5.28 7.61 14.57
N ALA A 21 -6.33 6.85 14.23
CA ALA A 21 -6.23 5.54 13.58
C ALA A 21 -5.52 5.60 12.21
N LEU A 22 -5.86 6.61 11.40
CA LEU A 22 -5.21 6.81 10.10
C LEU A 22 -3.74 7.19 10.24
N ILE A 23 -3.40 8.06 11.19
CA ILE A 23 -2.00 8.41 11.46
C ILE A 23 -1.24 7.18 11.99
N ALA A 24 -1.86 6.35 12.84
CA ALA A 24 -1.30 5.09 13.32
C ALA A 24 -0.98 4.15 12.15
N GLN A 25 -1.92 3.96 11.23
CA GLN A 25 -1.77 3.05 10.10
C GLN A 25 -0.77 3.55 9.06
N HIS A 26 -0.90 4.80 8.64
CA HIS A 26 -0.07 5.37 7.58
C HIS A 26 1.26 5.96 8.08
N ARG A 27 1.43 6.05 9.39
CA ARG A 27 2.60 6.58 10.11
C ARG A 27 2.82 8.09 9.95
N LEU A 28 2.53 8.62 8.78
CA LEU A 28 2.73 10.03 8.46
C LEU A 28 1.66 10.49 7.45
N LEU A 29 0.92 11.54 7.80
CA LEU A 29 -0.13 12.12 6.96
C LEU A 29 -0.11 13.65 7.03
N THR A 30 -0.29 14.30 5.89
CA THR A 30 -0.52 15.74 5.88
C THR A 30 -1.94 16.09 6.31
N SER A 31 -2.15 17.35 6.77
CA SER A 31 -3.51 17.83 7.06
C SER A 31 -4.44 17.70 5.84
N THR A 32 -3.93 17.97 4.63
CA THR A 32 -4.69 17.85 3.39
C THR A 32 -5.10 16.40 3.11
N GLN A 33 -4.19 15.44 3.27
CA GLN A 33 -4.48 14.03 3.07
C GLN A 33 -5.50 13.50 4.10
N LEU A 34 -5.36 13.89 5.37
CA LEU A 34 -6.35 13.57 6.40
C LEU A 34 -7.72 14.15 6.08
N HIS A 35 -7.78 15.39 5.60
CA HIS A 35 -9.03 16.01 5.18
C HIS A 35 -9.68 15.22 4.02
N GLN A 36 -8.91 14.89 2.98
CA GLN A 36 -9.39 14.12 1.82
C GLN A 36 -9.89 12.72 2.22
N MET A 37 -9.25 12.08 3.19
CA MET A 37 -9.68 10.77 3.69
C MET A 37 -10.95 10.84 4.53
N LEU A 38 -11.05 11.80 5.45
CA LEU A 38 -12.08 11.85 6.50
C LEU A 38 -13.30 12.68 6.11
N MET A 39 -13.09 13.83 5.48
CA MET A 39 -14.15 14.82 5.30
C MET A 39 -14.03 15.60 3.97
N PRO A 40 -13.92 14.91 2.82
CA PRO A 40 -13.61 15.54 1.51
C PRO A 40 -14.64 16.60 1.10
N HIS A 41 -15.88 16.47 1.52
CA HIS A 41 -16.99 17.39 1.17
C HIS A 41 -17.13 18.58 2.13
N THR A 42 -16.15 18.82 2.99
CA THR A 42 -16.15 19.95 3.94
C THR A 42 -15.01 20.93 3.64
N PRO A 43 -15.09 22.19 4.13
CA PRO A 43 -13.96 23.11 3.95
C PRO A 43 -12.67 22.57 4.59
N PRO A 44 -11.50 22.65 3.88
CA PRO A 44 -10.22 22.08 4.34
C PRO A 44 -9.80 22.52 5.75
N ARG A 45 -10.16 23.73 6.15
CA ARG A 45 -9.85 24.25 7.48
C ARG A 45 -10.47 23.44 8.64
N LYS A 46 -11.53 22.64 8.38
CA LYS A 46 -12.20 21.83 9.43
C LYS A 46 -11.26 20.77 10.02
N ILE A 47 -10.32 20.24 9.25
CA ILE A 47 -9.39 19.23 9.76
C ILE A 47 -8.52 19.77 10.92
N HIS A 48 -8.22 21.06 10.92
CA HIS A 48 -7.44 21.66 11.99
C HIS A 48 -8.14 21.62 13.34
N LYS A 49 -9.49 21.70 13.34
CA LYS A 49 -10.30 21.56 14.57
C LYS A 49 -10.25 20.13 15.12
N VAL A 50 -10.12 19.12 14.25
CA VAL A 50 -9.93 17.71 14.60
C VAL A 50 -8.54 17.45 15.16
N LEU A 51 -7.51 18.05 14.56
CA LEU A 51 -6.11 17.79 14.92
C LEU A 51 -5.65 18.61 16.14
N ALA A 52 -6.33 19.71 16.47
CA ALA A 52 -5.94 20.58 17.58
C ALA A 52 -6.03 19.89 18.96
N PRO A 53 -7.13 19.20 19.32
CA PRO A 53 -7.21 18.44 20.57
C PRO A 53 -6.14 17.35 20.65
N LEU A 54 -5.97 16.55 19.60
CA LEU A 54 -4.97 15.47 19.58
C LEU A 54 -3.54 15.97 19.82
N ARG A 55 -3.23 17.18 19.34
CA ARG A 55 -1.94 17.83 19.64
C ARG A 55 -1.84 18.35 21.05
N ALA A 56 -2.93 18.97 21.55
CA ALA A 56 -2.97 19.50 22.91
C ALA A 56 -2.82 18.38 23.96
N GLU A 57 -3.37 17.21 23.67
CA GLU A 57 -3.23 16.00 24.51
C GLU A 57 -1.89 15.29 24.28
N GLY A 58 -1.04 15.78 23.37
CA GLY A 58 0.27 15.19 23.09
C GLY A 58 0.21 13.83 22.37
N LEU A 59 -0.91 13.46 21.75
CA LEU A 59 -1.08 12.18 21.06
C LEU A 59 -0.42 12.18 19.67
N ILE A 60 -0.38 13.34 19.01
CA ILE A 60 0.28 13.53 17.72
C ILE A 60 1.28 14.68 17.78
N ALA A 61 2.35 14.53 17.00
CA ALA A 61 3.29 15.60 16.69
C ALA A 61 3.28 15.90 15.19
N HIS A 62 4.03 16.89 14.75
CA HIS A 62 4.18 17.19 13.34
C HIS A 62 5.60 17.59 12.97
N THR A 63 5.94 17.42 11.69
CA THR A 63 7.14 17.97 11.06
C THR A 63 6.76 18.85 9.88
N ALA A 64 7.56 19.89 9.62
CA ALA A 64 7.42 20.68 8.41
C ALA A 64 7.99 19.95 7.20
N LEU A 65 7.30 19.99 6.07
CA LEU A 65 7.73 19.39 4.81
C LEU A 65 8.31 20.50 3.92
N GLY A 66 9.64 20.66 3.98
CA GLY A 66 10.34 21.71 3.24
C GLY A 66 10.18 23.12 3.84
N VAL A 67 11.18 23.96 3.61
CA VAL A 67 11.29 25.28 4.26
C VAL A 67 10.25 26.29 3.76
N ARG A 68 9.69 26.09 2.56
CA ARG A 68 8.79 27.06 1.91
C ARG A 68 7.34 26.60 1.74
N SER A 69 7.04 25.33 1.96
CA SER A 69 5.71 24.80 1.62
C SER A 69 4.63 25.05 2.68
N GLY A 70 5.01 25.36 3.92
CA GLY A 70 4.08 25.47 5.04
C GLY A 70 3.32 24.16 5.37
N LEU A 71 3.54 23.10 4.59
CA LEU A 71 2.89 21.81 4.77
C LEU A 71 3.42 21.12 6.03
N LYS A 72 2.50 20.63 6.84
CA LYS A 72 2.80 19.85 8.04
C LYS A 72 2.36 18.40 7.84
N ALA A 73 3.24 17.48 8.19
CA ALA A 73 2.92 16.05 8.25
C ALA A 73 2.85 15.62 9.71
N HIS A 74 1.75 14.98 10.07
CA HIS A 74 1.44 14.53 11.43
C HIS A 74 1.84 13.08 11.61
N PHE A 75 2.34 12.73 12.79
CA PHE A 75 2.73 11.38 13.20
C PHE A 75 2.41 11.16 14.69
N LEU A 76 2.31 9.89 15.09
CA LEU A 76 2.05 9.54 16.48
C LEU A 76 3.26 9.83 17.39
N THR A 77 2.97 10.33 18.57
CA THR A 77 3.88 10.27 19.72
C THR A 77 3.82 8.88 20.36
N ALA A 78 4.67 8.63 21.36
CA ALA A 78 4.58 7.42 22.17
C ALA A 78 3.24 7.28 22.87
N ALA A 79 2.69 8.39 23.42
CA ALA A 79 1.37 8.41 24.04
C ALA A 79 0.25 8.07 23.04
N GLY A 80 0.29 8.67 21.85
CA GLY A 80 -0.71 8.36 20.82
C GLY A 80 -0.62 6.92 20.32
N ALA A 81 0.58 6.35 20.20
CA ALA A 81 0.75 4.95 19.83
C ALA A 81 0.22 4.00 20.91
N GLN A 82 0.40 4.34 22.19
CA GLN A 82 -0.15 3.56 23.30
C GLN A 82 -1.68 3.58 23.32
N VAL A 83 -2.31 4.73 23.08
CA VAL A 83 -3.76 4.86 22.97
C VAL A 83 -4.32 4.02 21.82
N ALA A 84 -3.62 3.97 20.69
CA ALA A 84 -4.06 3.23 19.49
C ALA A 84 -3.68 1.74 19.49
N ALA A 85 -2.89 1.25 20.46
CA ALA A 85 -2.25 -0.06 20.42
C ALA A 85 -3.22 -1.23 20.23
N ASP A 86 -4.38 -1.18 20.91
CA ASP A 86 -5.34 -2.28 20.95
C ASP A 86 -6.60 -1.99 20.11
N TRP A 87 -6.56 -1.00 19.23
CA TRP A 87 -7.73 -0.66 18.44
C TRP A 87 -8.02 -1.71 17.36
N PRO A 88 -9.24 -2.26 17.32
CA PRO A 88 -9.63 -3.31 16.35
C PRO A 88 -9.42 -2.90 14.89
N GLU A 89 -9.57 -1.61 14.60
CA GLU A 89 -9.39 -1.07 13.24
C GLU A 89 -7.97 -1.26 12.71
N LEU A 90 -6.99 -1.30 13.60
CA LEU A 90 -5.58 -1.54 13.24
C LEU A 90 -5.25 -3.02 13.07
N ARG A 91 -6.22 -3.92 13.30
CA ARG A 91 -6.12 -5.36 13.00
C ARG A 91 -4.89 -6.01 13.65
N GLY A 92 -4.58 -5.65 14.88
CA GLY A 92 -3.43 -6.17 15.64
C GLY A 92 -2.07 -5.66 15.15
N ARG A 93 -2.03 -4.64 14.30
CA ARG A 93 -0.78 -4.01 13.87
C ARG A 93 -0.34 -2.98 14.89
N ALA A 94 0.87 -3.15 15.40
CA ALA A 94 1.45 -2.17 16.31
C ALA A 94 1.60 -0.81 15.59
N ALA A 95 1.13 0.25 16.23
CA ALA A 95 1.38 1.60 15.77
C ALA A 95 2.88 1.91 15.83
N THR A 96 3.44 2.38 14.71
CA THR A 96 4.86 2.73 14.64
C THR A 96 5.07 4.14 15.18
N VAL A 97 5.82 4.25 16.26
CA VAL A 97 6.25 5.55 16.78
C VAL A 97 7.40 6.08 15.92
N ILE A 98 7.30 7.35 15.53
CA ILE A 98 8.40 8.07 14.91
C ILE A 98 9.12 8.87 15.99
N ALA A 99 10.39 8.55 16.21
CA ALA A 99 11.14 9.05 17.37
C ALA A 99 11.34 10.58 17.39
N SER A 100 11.34 11.23 16.23
CA SER A 100 11.57 12.68 16.15
C SER A 100 11.03 13.29 14.85
N PRO A 101 10.82 14.63 14.80
CA PRO A 101 10.47 15.35 13.56
C PRO A 101 11.49 15.12 12.43
N THR A 102 12.79 15.00 12.76
CA THR A 102 13.83 14.71 11.78
C THR A 102 13.65 13.33 11.16
N ALA A 103 13.41 12.29 11.98
CA ALA A 103 13.13 10.95 11.50
C ALA A 103 11.85 10.90 10.65
N ALA A 104 10.83 11.68 11.01
CA ALA A 104 9.62 11.85 10.22
C ALA A 104 9.92 12.47 8.85
N SER A 105 10.71 13.54 8.81
CA SER A 105 11.09 14.22 7.57
C SER A 105 11.85 13.32 6.60
N MET A 106 12.78 12.50 7.10
CA MET A 106 13.55 11.57 6.27
C MET A 106 12.68 10.50 5.58
N ARG A 107 11.60 10.07 6.22
CA ARG A 107 10.66 9.07 5.69
C ARG A 107 9.53 9.66 4.86
N ALA A 108 9.27 10.97 5.05
CA ALA A 108 8.08 11.63 4.54
C ALA A 108 7.86 11.41 3.05
N ALA A 109 8.89 11.60 2.24
CA ALA A 109 8.73 11.60 0.80
C ALA A 109 8.24 10.25 0.24
N HIS A 110 8.72 9.10 0.76
CA HIS A 110 8.24 7.78 0.34
C HIS A 110 6.84 7.49 0.89
N THR A 111 6.64 7.70 2.18
CA THR A 111 5.35 7.46 2.84
C THR A 111 4.24 8.28 2.19
N LEU A 112 4.49 9.57 1.95
CA LEU A 112 3.49 10.46 1.36
C LEU A 112 3.20 10.15 -0.12
N ALA A 113 4.17 9.62 -0.88
CA ALA A 113 3.93 9.10 -2.23
C ALA A 113 2.98 7.89 -2.18
N GLY A 114 3.18 6.97 -1.24
CA GLY A 114 2.24 5.86 -1.01
C GLY A 114 0.84 6.33 -0.63
N VAL A 115 0.73 7.36 0.21
CA VAL A 115 -0.56 7.95 0.57
C VAL A 115 -1.24 8.66 -0.61
N ARG A 116 -0.48 9.31 -1.51
CA ARG A 116 -1.03 9.87 -2.76
C ARG A 116 -1.63 8.77 -3.63
N ALA A 117 -0.91 7.66 -3.81
CA ALA A 117 -1.43 6.50 -4.53
C ALA A 117 -2.71 5.96 -3.89
N HIS A 118 -2.71 5.79 -2.56
CA HIS A 118 -3.91 5.38 -1.82
C HIS A 118 -5.10 6.32 -2.05
N LEU A 119 -4.88 7.64 -2.02
CA LEU A 119 -5.92 8.63 -2.26
C LEU A 119 -6.49 8.55 -3.68
N ALA A 120 -5.70 8.25 -4.71
CA ALA A 120 -6.20 8.04 -6.06
C ALA A 120 -7.20 6.86 -6.09
N PHE A 121 -6.88 5.73 -5.46
CA PHE A 121 -7.81 4.61 -5.32
C PHE A 121 -9.05 4.96 -4.48
N LEU A 122 -8.89 5.71 -3.40
CA LEU A 122 -9.98 6.08 -2.50
C LEU A 122 -10.96 7.05 -3.15
N THR A 123 -10.46 8.01 -3.90
CA THR A 123 -11.28 9.00 -4.62
C THR A 123 -12.11 8.29 -5.68
N GLU A 124 -11.47 7.50 -6.54
CA GLU A 124 -12.17 6.74 -7.57
C GLU A 124 -13.19 5.75 -6.98
N ALA A 125 -12.85 5.05 -5.90
CA ALA A 125 -13.78 4.13 -5.26
C ALA A 125 -15.06 4.84 -4.78
N ARG A 126 -14.93 6.04 -4.22
CA ARG A 126 -16.07 6.87 -3.81
C ARG A 126 -16.93 7.30 -4.99
N GLU A 127 -16.31 7.72 -6.08
CA GLU A 127 -16.99 8.13 -7.31
C GLU A 127 -17.75 6.96 -7.97
N ARG A 128 -17.19 5.76 -7.91
CA ARG A 128 -17.76 4.54 -8.48
C ARG A 128 -18.76 3.83 -7.55
N GLY A 129 -18.82 4.22 -6.27
CA GLY A 129 -19.58 3.51 -5.26
C GLY A 129 -18.99 2.14 -4.88
N ASP A 130 -17.70 1.95 -5.07
CA ASP A 130 -16.99 0.73 -4.71
C ASP A 130 -16.68 0.67 -3.21
N GLU A 131 -16.49 -0.56 -2.67
CA GLU A 131 -16.18 -0.76 -1.26
C GLU A 131 -14.66 -0.66 -1.04
N TYR A 132 -14.18 0.51 -0.70
CA TYR A 132 -12.80 0.77 -0.35
C TYR A 132 -12.72 1.93 0.65
N GLN A 133 -12.08 1.70 1.79
CA GLN A 133 -12.04 2.61 2.90
C GLN A 133 -10.59 3.04 3.20
N PRO A 134 -10.37 4.16 3.93
CA PRO A 134 -9.03 4.64 4.27
C PRO A 134 -8.14 3.62 4.98
N LEU A 135 -8.71 2.65 5.70
CA LEU A 135 -7.97 1.60 6.39
C LEU A 135 -7.77 0.31 5.56
N ASP A 136 -8.25 0.27 4.31
CA ASP A 136 -8.06 -0.89 3.41
C ASP A 136 -6.73 -0.86 2.65
N TRP A 137 -5.93 0.17 2.86
CA TRP A 137 -4.54 0.26 2.46
C TRP A 137 -3.63 -0.04 3.65
N MET A 138 -2.99 -1.19 3.66
CA MET A 138 -2.11 -1.64 4.74
C MET A 138 -0.65 -1.43 4.34
N PRO A 139 0.07 -0.43 4.90
CA PRO A 139 1.47 -0.19 4.57
C PRO A 139 2.39 -1.23 5.19
N GLU A 140 3.54 -1.46 4.53
CA GLU A 140 4.66 -2.30 4.98
C GLU A 140 4.26 -3.71 5.44
N VAL A 141 3.65 -4.48 4.55
CA VAL A 141 3.29 -5.87 4.83
C VAL A 141 4.47 -6.78 4.51
N THR A 142 4.92 -7.52 5.53
CA THR A 142 6.08 -8.41 5.41
C THR A 142 5.69 -9.87 5.48
N HIS A 143 6.18 -10.66 4.53
CA HIS A 143 6.09 -12.13 4.52
C HIS A 143 7.48 -12.72 4.66
N ARG A 144 7.64 -13.67 5.55
CA ARG A 144 8.89 -14.42 5.75
C ARG A 144 8.96 -15.60 4.79
N LEU A 145 10.16 -15.84 4.25
CA LEU A 145 10.51 -17.01 3.46
C LEU A 145 11.47 -17.87 4.31
N PRO A 146 10.98 -18.83 5.12
CA PRO A 146 11.76 -19.47 6.18
C PRO A 146 12.96 -20.29 5.70
N ASP A 147 12.91 -20.85 4.47
CA ASP A 147 13.93 -21.79 3.96
C ASP A 147 15.22 -21.14 3.48
N THR A 148 15.32 -19.83 3.54
CA THR A 148 16.51 -19.07 3.11
C THR A 148 17.42 -18.65 4.28
N GLY A 149 17.42 -19.41 5.37
CA GLY A 149 18.19 -19.06 6.56
C GLY A 149 17.66 -17.85 7.33
N GLY A 150 16.38 -17.49 7.13
CA GLY A 150 15.71 -16.39 7.84
C GLY A 150 16.04 -14.99 7.32
N GLN A 151 16.85 -14.88 6.27
CA GLN A 151 17.26 -13.57 5.71
C GLN A 151 16.32 -13.08 4.59
N ASP A 152 15.68 -13.97 3.85
CA ASP A 152 14.79 -13.58 2.77
C ASP A 152 13.38 -13.29 3.30
N ARG A 153 12.98 -12.04 3.11
CA ARG A 153 11.64 -11.55 3.40
C ARG A 153 11.13 -10.70 2.25
N LEU A 154 9.87 -10.89 1.91
CA LEU A 154 9.15 -10.00 1.02
C LEU A 154 8.47 -8.93 1.86
N THR A 155 8.83 -7.67 1.67
CA THR A 155 8.11 -6.54 2.27
C THR A 155 7.50 -5.72 1.14
N ALA A 156 6.18 -5.76 0.99
CA ALA A 156 5.45 -4.86 0.10
C ALA A 156 5.33 -3.49 0.75
N ASP A 157 5.43 -2.41 -0.03
CA ASP A 157 5.23 -1.05 0.48
C ASP A 157 3.79 -0.87 0.97
N ALA A 158 2.81 -1.54 0.32
CA ALA A 158 1.47 -1.69 0.85
C ALA A 158 0.76 -2.93 0.29
N VAL A 159 -0.32 -3.32 0.98
CA VAL A 159 -1.36 -4.23 0.45
C VAL A 159 -2.68 -3.47 0.44
N LEU A 160 -3.32 -3.39 -0.72
CA LEU A 160 -4.66 -2.84 -0.81
C LEU A 160 -5.71 -3.96 -0.87
N HIS A 161 -6.85 -3.70 -0.22
CA HIS A 161 -8.04 -4.55 -0.24
C HIS A 161 -9.18 -3.75 -0.85
N TYR A 162 -9.63 -4.13 -2.02
CA TYR A 162 -10.63 -3.39 -2.79
C TYR A 162 -11.76 -4.30 -3.21
N THR A 163 -13.00 -3.83 -3.13
CA THR A 163 -14.14 -4.57 -3.66
C THR A 163 -14.86 -3.69 -4.68
N ALA A 164 -14.72 -4.05 -5.96
CA ALA A 164 -15.54 -3.45 -7.00
C ALA A 164 -16.99 -3.95 -6.84
N THR A 165 -17.95 -3.05 -7.00
CA THR A 165 -19.39 -3.37 -6.86
C THR A 165 -20.06 -3.59 -8.21
N GLN A 166 -19.52 -3.02 -9.29
CA GLN A 166 -20.07 -3.09 -10.65
C GLN A 166 -19.09 -3.75 -11.62
N PRO A 167 -19.56 -4.47 -12.66
CA PRO A 167 -20.93 -4.96 -12.92
C PRO A 167 -21.34 -6.09 -11.97
N ARG A 168 -20.42 -6.62 -11.19
CA ARG A 168 -20.63 -7.61 -10.12
C ARG A 168 -19.65 -7.37 -8.98
N ARG A 169 -20.03 -7.78 -7.79
CA ARG A 169 -19.17 -7.64 -6.61
C ARG A 169 -17.94 -8.56 -6.72
N LEU A 170 -16.76 -7.97 -6.89
CA LEU A 170 -15.47 -8.66 -7.01
C LEU A 170 -14.46 -8.10 -6.03
N GLN A 171 -13.84 -9.01 -5.27
CA GLN A 171 -12.77 -8.64 -4.34
C GLN A 171 -11.41 -8.71 -5.04
N TYR A 172 -10.67 -7.63 -4.96
CA TYR A 172 -9.29 -7.50 -5.43
C TYR A 172 -8.34 -7.28 -4.27
N ARG A 173 -7.15 -7.85 -4.39
CA ARG A 173 -6.00 -7.55 -3.53
C ARG A 173 -4.81 -7.26 -4.40
N ALA A 174 -4.00 -6.28 -3.97
CA ALA A 174 -2.76 -5.98 -4.67
C ALA A 174 -1.65 -5.66 -3.68
N PHE A 175 -0.47 -6.21 -3.94
CA PHE A 175 0.78 -5.69 -3.44
C PHE A 175 1.10 -4.41 -4.22
N VAL A 176 1.45 -3.37 -3.53
CA VAL A 176 1.84 -2.09 -4.13
C VAL A 176 3.28 -1.78 -3.78
N GLU A 177 4.03 -1.34 -4.78
CA GLU A 177 5.41 -0.90 -4.69
C GLU A 177 5.52 0.54 -5.17
N ILE A 178 6.08 1.40 -4.34
CA ILE A 178 6.28 2.82 -4.65
C ILE A 178 7.74 3.05 -5.01
N ASP A 179 8.02 3.32 -6.27
CA ASP A 179 9.37 3.69 -6.72
C ASP A 179 9.45 5.20 -6.96
N ARG A 180 10.23 5.89 -6.14
CA ARG A 180 10.53 7.31 -6.29
C ARG A 180 11.80 7.57 -7.10
N THR A 181 12.17 6.64 -7.98
CA THR A 181 13.42 6.70 -8.76
C THR A 181 14.70 6.75 -7.91
N THR A 182 14.59 6.38 -6.63
CA THR A 182 15.74 6.31 -5.71
C THR A 182 16.45 4.96 -5.75
N MET A 183 15.85 3.96 -6.38
CA MET A 183 16.42 2.63 -6.58
C MET A 183 16.91 2.47 -8.03
N SER A 184 17.95 1.62 -8.24
CA SER A 184 18.31 1.20 -9.58
C SER A 184 17.26 0.26 -10.18
N SER A 185 17.22 0.15 -11.52
CA SER A 185 16.30 -0.77 -12.21
C SER A 185 16.52 -2.23 -11.80
N GLU A 186 17.79 -2.62 -11.48
CA GLU A 186 18.09 -3.97 -10.99
C GLU A 186 17.49 -4.25 -9.61
N ARG A 187 17.42 -3.27 -8.71
CA ARG A 187 16.78 -3.45 -7.40
C ARG A 187 15.28 -3.65 -7.54
N LEU A 188 14.66 -2.95 -8.50
CA LEU A 188 13.26 -3.11 -8.83
C LEU A 188 12.97 -4.51 -9.41
N ALA A 189 13.86 -5.00 -10.30
CA ALA A 189 13.79 -6.36 -10.83
C ALA A 189 13.98 -7.43 -9.73
N ARG A 190 14.92 -7.24 -8.81
CA ARG A 190 15.09 -8.15 -7.67
C ARG A 190 13.81 -8.27 -6.85
N LYS A 191 13.05 -7.18 -6.72
CA LYS A 191 11.76 -7.20 -6.02
C LYS A 191 10.75 -8.09 -6.74
N LEU A 192 10.67 -8.04 -8.08
CA LEU A 192 9.86 -8.98 -8.87
C LEU A 192 10.29 -10.43 -8.67
N ILE A 193 11.60 -10.71 -8.65
CA ILE A 193 12.13 -12.06 -8.39
C ILE A 193 11.72 -12.53 -6.98
N THR A 194 11.75 -11.64 -5.99
CA THR A 194 11.32 -11.97 -4.62
C THR A 194 9.82 -12.32 -4.58
N TYR A 195 8.97 -11.61 -5.33
CA TYR A 195 7.56 -11.98 -5.49
C TYR A 195 7.38 -13.34 -6.16
N ALA A 196 8.15 -13.62 -7.23
CA ALA A 196 8.10 -14.92 -7.91
C ALA A 196 8.52 -16.06 -6.98
N ARG A 197 9.57 -15.87 -6.19
CA ARG A 197 9.99 -16.85 -5.16
C ARG A 197 8.89 -17.04 -4.10
N PHE A 198 8.25 -15.98 -3.62
CA PHE A 198 7.18 -16.07 -2.65
C PHE A 198 5.95 -16.81 -3.20
N HIS A 199 5.63 -16.60 -4.47
CA HIS A 199 4.54 -17.31 -5.16
C HIS A 199 4.81 -18.81 -5.24
N ASP A 200 6.02 -19.20 -5.61
CA ASP A 200 6.41 -20.59 -5.82
C ASP A 200 6.80 -21.31 -4.51
N TYR A 201 6.98 -20.57 -3.42
CA TYR A 201 7.45 -21.11 -2.17
C TYR A 201 6.41 -21.97 -1.46
N THR A 202 6.73 -23.25 -1.29
CA THR A 202 5.96 -24.21 -0.49
C THR A 202 6.79 -24.63 0.72
N PRO A 203 6.33 -24.32 1.96
CA PRO A 203 7.06 -24.71 3.17
C PRO A 203 7.23 -26.21 3.26
N GLN A 204 8.46 -26.66 3.52
CA GLN A 204 8.71 -28.08 3.85
C GLN A 204 8.26 -28.36 5.28
N PRO A 205 7.55 -29.48 5.54
CA PRO A 205 7.22 -29.89 6.90
C PRO A 205 8.49 -30.15 7.71
N ALA A 206 8.65 -29.49 8.84
CA ALA A 206 9.79 -29.74 9.71
C ALA A 206 9.71 -31.15 10.32
N GLY A 207 10.70 -32.04 10.07
CA GLY A 207 11.01 -33.20 10.90
C GLY A 207 10.27 -34.50 10.62
N ARG A 208 9.49 -34.67 9.55
CA ARG A 208 9.01 -35.99 9.07
C ARG A 208 9.23 -36.11 7.57
N ARG A 209 9.71 -37.27 7.11
CA ARG A 209 9.55 -37.69 5.71
C ARG A 209 8.05 -37.86 5.51
N GLY A 210 7.39 -36.78 5.07
CA GLY A 210 5.98 -36.85 4.69
C GLY A 210 5.79 -37.81 3.54
N THR A 211 4.62 -38.46 3.48
CA THR A 211 4.24 -39.26 2.33
C THR A 211 4.09 -38.37 1.10
N ALA A 212 4.17 -38.94 -0.11
CA ALA A 212 3.95 -38.18 -1.35
C ALA A 212 2.59 -37.45 -1.36
N ALA A 213 1.59 -37.99 -0.64
CA ALA A 213 0.27 -37.36 -0.45
C ALA A 213 0.35 -36.11 0.44
N ASP A 214 1.18 -36.12 1.50
CA ASP A 214 1.38 -34.93 2.37
C ASP A 214 2.12 -33.80 1.64
N GLN A 215 3.01 -34.15 0.72
CA GLN A 215 3.73 -33.16 -0.12
C GLN A 215 2.80 -32.48 -1.14
N ASN A 216 1.82 -33.21 -1.69
CA ASN A 216 0.82 -32.63 -2.60
C ASN A 216 -0.24 -31.77 -1.89
N ALA A 217 -0.44 -31.97 -0.58
CA ALA A 217 -1.38 -31.21 0.25
C ALA A 217 -0.75 -29.95 0.89
N ALA A 218 0.55 -29.71 0.73
CA ALA A 218 1.22 -28.54 1.29
C ALA A 218 0.81 -27.27 0.53
N LEU A 219 0.05 -26.40 1.22
CA LEU A 219 -0.31 -25.09 0.69
C LEU A 219 0.94 -24.22 0.52
N SER A 220 1.05 -23.51 -0.62
CA SER A 220 2.04 -22.46 -0.79
C SER A 220 1.97 -21.43 0.34
N ALA A 221 3.11 -20.87 0.76
CA ALA A 221 3.17 -19.99 1.93
C ALA A 221 2.18 -18.81 1.86
N TRP A 222 1.95 -18.27 0.69
CA TRP A 222 1.04 -17.15 0.47
C TRP A 222 -0.45 -17.53 0.67
N GLN A 223 -0.83 -18.80 0.44
CA GLN A 223 -2.23 -19.27 0.58
C GLN A 223 -2.72 -19.23 2.03
N ARG A 224 -1.80 -19.13 3.00
CA ARG A 224 -2.14 -18.90 4.43
C ARG A 224 -2.68 -17.50 4.68
N PHE A 225 -2.39 -16.55 3.80
CA PHE A 225 -2.73 -15.13 3.95
C PHE A 225 -3.76 -14.66 2.93
N TYR A 226 -3.77 -15.27 1.74
CA TYR A 226 -4.56 -14.81 0.61
C TYR A 226 -5.29 -15.96 -0.06
N PRO A 227 -6.59 -15.83 -0.38
CA PRO A 227 -7.34 -16.85 -1.13
C PRO A 227 -6.89 -16.93 -2.61
N ARG A 228 -6.33 -15.82 -3.13
CA ARG A 228 -5.67 -15.71 -4.44
C ARG A 228 -4.44 -14.84 -4.26
N PHE A 229 -3.38 -15.14 -5.02
CA PHE A 229 -2.19 -14.31 -4.97
C PHE A 229 -2.54 -12.88 -5.39
N PRO A 230 -2.17 -11.85 -4.60
CA PRO A 230 -2.45 -10.46 -4.94
C PRO A 230 -1.81 -10.04 -6.25
N ARG A 231 -2.44 -9.15 -7.00
CA ARG A 231 -1.83 -8.44 -8.12
C ARG A 231 -0.57 -7.73 -7.66
N ILE A 232 0.36 -7.43 -8.53
CA ILE A 232 1.55 -6.66 -8.18
C ILE A 232 1.56 -5.37 -8.99
N LEU A 233 1.51 -4.25 -8.29
CA LEU A 233 1.35 -2.91 -8.86
C LEU A 233 2.55 -2.05 -8.50
N PHE A 234 3.34 -1.68 -9.51
CA PHE A 234 4.45 -0.72 -9.35
C PHE A 234 3.96 0.68 -9.67
N ILE A 235 4.16 1.63 -8.77
CA ILE A 235 3.78 3.02 -8.93
C ILE A 235 5.05 3.87 -8.88
N LEU A 236 5.37 4.51 -10.00
CA LEU A 236 6.60 5.27 -10.19
C LEU A 236 6.32 6.78 -10.10
N THR A 237 7.22 7.50 -9.45
CA THR A 237 7.13 8.97 -9.32
C THR A 237 8.51 9.58 -9.06
N GLY A 238 8.57 10.91 -8.93
CA GLY A 238 9.77 11.62 -8.47
C GLY A 238 10.82 11.92 -9.53
N ALA A 239 10.50 11.71 -10.82
CA ALA A 239 11.35 12.06 -11.96
C ALA A 239 10.49 12.56 -13.14
N PRO A 240 11.11 13.16 -14.16
CA PRO A 240 10.41 13.51 -15.39
C PRO A 240 9.73 12.30 -16.04
N ARG A 241 8.57 12.53 -16.67
CA ARG A 241 7.75 11.48 -17.31
C ARG A 241 8.55 10.57 -18.25
N ALA A 242 9.45 11.13 -19.06
CA ALA A 242 10.28 10.35 -19.97
C ALA A 242 11.16 9.31 -19.22
N THR A 243 11.75 9.73 -18.08
CA THR A 243 12.54 8.84 -17.21
C THR A 243 11.67 7.75 -16.60
N LEU A 244 10.47 8.08 -16.11
CA LEU A 244 9.56 7.12 -15.53
C LEU A 244 9.07 6.10 -16.57
N THR A 245 8.77 6.56 -17.80
CA THR A 245 8.39 5.69 -18.92
C THR A 245 9.52 4.74 -19.31
N ALA A 246 10.77 5.23 -19.39
CA ALA A 246 11.93 4.39 -19.65
C ALA A 246 12.10 3.31 -18.57
N ARG A 247 11.93 3.65 -17.29
CA ARG A 247 11.99 2.67 -16.19
C ARG A 247 10.89 1.61 -16.27
N ILE A 248 9.68 1.97 -16.67
CA ILE A 248 8.59 0.98 -16.91
C ILE A 248 9.00 0.03 -18.05
N THR A 249 9.60 0.55 -19.12
CA THR A 249 10.10 -0.25 -20.25
C THR A 249 11.21 -1.20 -19.80
N ASP A 250 12.16 -0.73 -18.98
CA ASP A 250 13.21 -1.57 -18.42
C ASP A 250 12.64 -2.68 -17.52
N LEU A 251 11.67 -2.33 -16.65
CA LEU A 251 11.02 -3.30 -15.77
C LEU A 251 10.30 -4.39 -16.57
N ARG A 252 9.62 -4.03 -17.67
CA ARG A 252 9.00 -4.99 -18.59
C ARG A 252 10.02 -5.91 -19.24
N ARG A 253 11.14 -5.37 -19.74
CA ARG A 253 12.21 -6.17 -20.33
C ARG A 253 12.75 -7.18 -19.32
N MET A 254 13.09 -6.72 -18.10
CA MET A 254 13.60 -7.60 -17.05
C MET A 254 12.58 -8.66 -16.62
N ALA A 255 11.27 -8.32 -16.62
CA ALA A 255 10.21 -9.30 -16.34
C ALA A 255 10.13 -10.39 -17.40
N ALA A 256 10.34 -10.05 -18.69
CA ALA A 256 10.36 -11.01 -19.80
C ALA A 256 11.62 -11.89 -19.82
N ASP A 257 12.77 -11.33 -19.44
CA ASP A 257 14.06 -12.02 -19.48
C ASP A 257 14.25 -13.03 -18.32
N HIS A 258 13.46 -12.96 -17.26
CA HIS A 258 13.64 -13.82 -16.08
C HIS A 258 12.56 -14.90 -15.97
N GLY A 259 12.92 -16.18 -16.20
CA GLY A 259 11.99 -17.32 -16.27
C GLY A 259 11.05 -17.48 -15.06
N LEU A 260 11.48 -17.20 -13.82
CA LEU A 260 10.59 -17.23 -12.65
C LEU A 260 9.54 -16.11 -12.72
N VAL A 261 9.92 -14.92 -13.17
CA VAL A 261 9.00 -13.78 -13.29
C VAL A 261 8.01 -13.99 -14.43
N THR A 262 8.46 -14.55 -15.55
CA THR A 262 7.60 -14.93 -16.67
C THR A 262 6.55 -15.96 -16.24
N ARG A 263 6.94 -16.95 -15.43
CA ARG A 263 6.01 -17.93 -14.84
C ARG A 263 5.02 -17.27 -13.87
N LEU A 264 5.49 -16.37 -13.00
CA LEU A 264 4.62 -15.60 -12.12
C LEU A 264 3.59 -14.80 -12.95
N ALA A 265 4.04 -14.12 -14.00
CA ALA A 265 3.22 -13.26 -14.85
C ALA A 265 2.14 -14.01 -15.65
N SER A 266 2.27 -15.33 -15.84
CA SER A 266 1.24 -16.15 -16.47
C SER A 266 0.05 -16.46 -15.54
N HIS A 267 0.20 -16.22 -14.23
CA HIS A 267 -0.82 -16.51 -13.22
C HIS A 267 -1.26 -15.27 -12.42
N VAL A 268 -0.37 -14.28 -12.33
CA VAL A 268 -0.56 -13.09 -11.48
C VAL A 268 -0.48 -11.84 -12.34
N PRO A 269 -1.51 -10.97 -12.31
CA PRO A 269 -1.46 -9.69 -13.00
C PRO A 269 -0.36 -8.78 -12.44
N LEU A 270 0.51 -8.30 -13.32
CA LEU A 270 1.62 -7.40 -13.01
C LEU A 270 1.45 -6.11 -13.81
N GLY A 271 1.53 -4.97 -13.17
CA GLY A 271 1.42 -3.69 -13.86
C GLY A 271 2.29 -2.60 -13.25
N ALA A 272 2.63 -1.61 -14.08
CA ALA A 272 3.33 -0.42 -13.66
C ALA A 272 2.62 0.84 -14.18
N ALA A 273 2.55 1.87 -13.33
CA ALA A 273 1.94 3.16 -13.68
C ALA A 273 2.75 4.32 -13.11
N ILE A 274 2.56 5.49 -13.67
CA ILE A 274 3.08 6.75 -13.13
C ILE A 274 2.05 7.30 -12.13
N LEU A 275 2.50 7.73 -10.95
CA LEU A 275 1.62 8.21 -9.88
C LEU A 275 0.75 9.39 -10.34
N GLU A 276 1.33 10.31 -11.08
CA GLU A 276 0.65 11.49 -11.60
C GLU A 276 -0.48 11.12 -12.58
N ASP A 277 -0.31 10.03 -13.36
CA ASP A 277 -1.38 9.49 -14.23
C ASP A 277 -2.53 8.88 -13.41
N LEU A 278 -2.20 8.22 -12.28
CA LEU A 278 -3.22 7.69 -11.37
C LEU A 278 -4.04 8.80 -10.72
N GLU A 279 -3.40 9.91 -10.37
CA GLU A 279 -4.07 11.06 -9.76
C GLU A 279 -4.99 11.78 -10.76
N GLU A 280 -4.59 11.82 -12.04
CA GLU A 280 -5.32 12.52 -13.10
C GLU A 280 -6.50 11.69 -13.65
N ALA A 281 -6.27 10.41 -13.95
CA ALA A 281 -7.23 9.57 -14.69
C ALA A 281 -7.85 8.43 -13.85
N GLY A 282 -7.46 8.31 -12.59
CA GLY A 282 -7.89 7.22 -11.70
C GLY A 282 -7.25 5.86 -12.02
N PRO A 283 -7.20 4.95 -11.04
CA PRO A 283 -6.62 3.61 -11.22
C PRO A 283 -7.34 2.71 -12.24
N SER A 284 -8.64 2.89 -12.47
CA SER A 284 -9.39 2.13 -13.49
C SER A 284 -9.23 2.67 -14.90
N GLY A 285 -8.64 3.88 -15.06
CA GLY A 285 -8.28 4.44 -16.35
C GLY A 285 -7.16 3.64 -17.04
N PRO A 286 -6.89 3.89 -18.34
CA PRO A 286 -5.83 3.23 -19.09
C PRO A 286 -4.44 3.76 -18.73
N VAL A 287 -4.08 3.66 -17.44
CA VAL A 287 -2.85 4.21 -16.87
C VAL A 287 -1.80 3.14 -16.58
N TRP A 288 -2.22 1.87 -16.49
CA TRP A 288 -1.32 0.76 -16.15
C TRP A 288 -0.75 0.10 -17.39
N THR A 289 0.57 0.04 -17.47
CA THR A 289 1.30 -0.74 -18.45
C THR A 289 1.49 -2.15 -17.90
N PRO A 290 0.91 -3.20 -18.51
CA PRO A 290 1.16 -4.58 -18.11
C PRO A 290 2.65 -4.91 -18.24
N LEU A 291 3.22 -5.63 -17.26
CA LEU A 291 4.62 -6.06 -17.32
C LEU A 291 4.80 -7.32 -18.17
N ALA A 292 3.70 -7.98 -18.55
CA ALA A 292 3.68 -9.09 -19.51
C ALA A 292 2.67 -8.80 -20.63
N GLY A 293 2.81 -9.48 -21.77
CA GLY A 293 1.91 -9.35 -22.93
C GLY A 293 2.18 -8.10 -23.77
N THR A 294 1.14 -7.61 -24.46
CA THR A 294 1.25 -6.57 -25.51
C THR A 294 1.76 -5.21 -25.03
N GLY A 295 1.58 -4.90 -23.75
CA GLY A 295 1.96 -3.60 -23.18
C GLY A 295 0.97 -2.48 -23.43
N GLU A 296 -0.19 -2.76 -24.01
CA GLU A 296 -1.30 -1.81 -24.10
C GLU A 296 -1.76 -1.38 -22.72
N ARG A 297 -1.88 -0.08 -22.49
CA ARG A 297 -2.29 0.47 -21.19
C ARG A 297 -3.76 0.17 -20.92
N ARG A 298 -4.07 -0.17 -19.67
CA ARG A 298 -5.41 -0.55 -19.22
C ARG A 298 -5.63 -0.20 -17.76
N GLY A 299 -6.86 -0.38 -17.28
CA GLY A 299 -7.18 -0.25 -15.87
C GLY A 299 -6.58 -1.39 -15.03
N TRP A 300 -6.29 -1.14 -13.77
CA TRP A 300 -5.63 -2.12 -12.89
C TRP A 300 -6.40 -3.43 -12.69
N THR A 301 -7.73 -3.40 -12.81
CA THR A 301 -8.58 -4.61 -12.72
C THR A 301 -8.56 -5.47 -13.98
N HIS A 302 -8.04 -4.94 -15.08
CA HIS A 302 -7.96 -5.60 -16.40
C HIS A 302 -6.52 -6.00 -16.79
N LEU A 303 -5.58 -5.92 -15.85
CA LEU A 303 -4.22 -6.40 -16.03
C LEU A 303 -4.17 -7.91 -16.25
#